data_00a15f4b868882388b4a9a1fe8fcdcef
#
_entry.id   00a15f4b868882388b4a9a1fe8fcdcef
#
_cell.length_a   1.000
_cell.length_b   1.000
_cell.length_c   1.000
_cell.angle_alpha   90.00
_cell.angle_beta   90.00
_cell.angle_gamma   90.00
#
_symmetry.space_group_name_H-M   'P 1'
#
loop_
_entity.id
_entity.type
_entity.pdbx_description
1 polymer ?
#
loop_
_entity_poly.entity_id
_entity_poly.type
_entity_poly.pdbx_seq_one_letter_code
_entity_poly.pdbx_strand_id
1 'polypeptide(L)'
;MSRSDHSLSIAAPHSGTLDGSQKIALAVASMGVLVLFVSLPMGTVPHAGLWLTGALLAIALGGAGYAWRTYAHHPAGIKNNGVWHNGLTSRGAVAWVLGVLLTGFYVVLYFYPQYLGLGGDGKANTGTVALFDPLSRLLSGNAASQWFVYGTLYTVAILSMGFKFILKYRHNKYEVVRTTSVMFFQLGFAFLIPELLARLSLPYDDFKNMWPLNYYFFDEWNVKGMLDAGGFGLFMLLFGVAMIFLISPILTYFYGKRWYCSWVCGCGGLAETAGDPFRQLSDKSLKAWKIERWAVHSVLVFAVVMTAALVYSYLGGDSAKGFWVTRGMLLGIIVLTLGFVVAVLLIRPGMVKEVHKAVRYGAMGILAVIIGLTAYAYISGGSDIFFVQSYPLRNAYGFAIGAIFSGVVGVGFYPLLGSRVWCRFGCPMAAVLGLQQRFFSRFRITTNGGQCISCGNCSTYCEMGIDVRSYAQRGESIVRASCVGCGICAAVCPRGVLKLENGKPSGLVSSDPIAIGRTGATLR
;
A
#
# COMPACT_ATOMS: atom_id res chain seq x y z
N MET A 1 37.43 17.76 15.43
CA MET A 1 36.02 17.66 15.05
C MET A 1 35.19 17.75 16.31
N SER A 2 34.52 18.86 16.57
CA SER A 2 33.65 19.07 17.72
C SER A 2 32.55 18.01 17.66
N ARG A 3 32.45 17.17 18.68
CA ARG A 3 31.23 16.37 18.92
C ARG A 3 30.11 17.36 19.24
N SER A 4 29.39 17.78 18.20
CA SER A 4 28.15 18.51 18.40
C SER A 4 27.23 17.59 19.19
N ASP A 5 26.77 18.06 20.34
CA ASP A 5 25.78 17.37 21.16
C ASP A 5 24.49 17.19 20.36
N HIS A 6 24.37 16.02 19.75
CA HIS A 6 23.17 15.66 19.00
C HIS A 6 22.09 15.20 19.96
N SER A 7 21.35 16.14 20.51
CA SER A 7 20.11 15.82 21.21
C SER A 7 19.16 15.05 20.28
N LEU A 8 18.62 13.93 20.77
CA LEU A 8 17.64 13.13 20.01
C LEU A 8 16.34 13.88 19.67
N SER A 9 16.08 14.99 20.35
CA SER A 9 14.89 15.83 20.18
C SER A 9 15.06 16.95 19.16
N ILE A 10 16.29 17.27 18.74
CA ILE A 10 16.57 18.40 17.84
C ILE A 10 17.06 17.82 16.51
N ALA A 11 16.42 18.19 15.40
CA ALA A 11 16.91 17.88 14.07
C ALA A 11 18.31 18.49 13.92
N ALA A 12 19.28 17.67 13.47
CA ALA A 12 20.60 18.21 13.17
C ALA A 12 20.46 19.31 12.11
N PRO A 13 21.13 20.47 12.28
CA PRO A 13 21.10 21.50 11.26
C PRO A 13 21.61 20.92 9.94
N HIS A 14 20.84 21.13 8.91
CA HIS A 14 21.16 20.61 7.58
C HIS A 14 22.31 21.45 7.00
N SER A 15 23.41 20.81 6.66
CA SER A 15 24.39 21.44 5.76
C SER A 15 23.74 21.50 4.38
N GLY A 16 23.31 22.67 3.92
CA GLY A 16 22.61 22.84 2.64
C GLY A 16 23.45 22.50 1.40
N THR A 17 24.67 22.01 1.57
CA THR A 17 25.59 21.68 0.47
C THR A 17 25.86 20.19 0.42
N LEU A 18 25.62 19.60 -0.75
CA LEU A 18 26.02 18.23 -1.04
C LEU A 18 27.54 18.15 -1.17
N ASP A 19 28.12 17.09 -0.60
CA ASP A 19 29.55 16.82 -0.80
C ASP A 19 29.84 16.27 -2.20
N GLY A 20 31.12 16.22 -2.60
CA GLY A 20 31.52 15.76 -3.93
C GLY A 20 31.08 14.33 -4.21
N SER A 21 31.14 13.42 -3.24
CA SER A 21 30.73 12.03 -3.40
C SER A 21 29.21 11.88 -3.54
N GLN A 22 28.42 12.69 -2.84
CA GLN A 22 26.97 12.73 -3.00
C GLN A 22 26.57 13.23 -4.40
N LYS A 23 27.27 14.27 -4.90
CA LYS A 23 27.04 14.79 -6.26
C LYS A 23 27.35 13.75 -7.33
N ILE A 24 28.46 13.02 -7.21
CA ILE A 24 28.81 11.92 -8.12
C ILE A 24 27.76 10.83 -8.08
N ALA A 25 27.33 10.40 -6.91
CA ALA A 25 26.31 9.35 -6.77
C ALA A 25 24.98 9.77 -7.40
N LEU A 26 24.54 11.01 -7.20
CA LEU A 26 23.36 11.57 -7.86
C LEU A 26 23.53 11.68 -9.37
N ALA A 27 24.70 12.10 -9.86
CA ALA A 27 24.99 12.15 -11.29
C ALA A 27 24.89 10.76 -11.94
N VAL A 28 25.45 9.73 -11.29
CA VAL A 28 25.35 8.34 -11.76
C VAL A 28 23.89 7.89 -11.80
N ALA A 29 23.11 8.12 -10.73
CA ALA A 29 21.69 7.76 -10.72
C ALA A 29 20.90 8.52 -11.81
N SER A 30 21.18 9.81 -11.98
CA SER A 30 20.54 10.64 -13.02
C SER A 30 20.90 10.18 -14.43
N MET A 31 22.11 9.71 -14.66
CA MET A 31 22.52 9.15 -15.95
C MET A 31 21.71 7.89 -16.28
N GLY A 32 21.47 7.01 -15.30
CA GLY A 32 20.59 5.86 -15.49
C GLY A 32 19.17 6.25 -15.87
N VAL A 33 18.60 7.27 -15.21
CA VAL A 33 17.29 7.81 -15.56
C VAL A 33 17.30 8.44 -16.96
N LEU A 34 18.37 9.17 -17.31
CA LEU A 34 18.51 9.80 -18.61
C LEU A 34 18.48 8.77 -19.75
N VAL A 35 19.12 7.60 -19.58
CA VAL A 35 19.10 6.52 -20.56
C VAL A 35 17.67 6.10 -20.90
N LEU A 36 16.78 6.01 -19.89
CA LEU A 36 15.36 5.67 -20.10
C LEU A 36 14.64 6.73 -20.96
N PHE A 37 14.97 8.01 -20.79
CA PHE A 37 14.38 9.10 -21.58
C PHE A 37 14.99 9.22 -22.98
N VAL A 38 16.30 9.03 -23.11
CA VAL A 38 17.00 9.09 -24.41
C VAL A 38 16.55 7.97 -25.34
N SER A 39 16.13 6.84 -24.80
CA SER A 39 15.57 5.74 -25.60
C SER A 39 14.21 6.06 -26.24
N LEU A 40 13.46 7.06 -25.74
CA LEU A 40 12.10 7.40 -26.23
C LEU A 40 12.01 7.61 -27.75
N PRO A 41 12.87 8.44 -28.40
CA PRO A 41 12.78 8.68 -29.83
C PRO A 41 13.39 7.56 -30.69
N MET A 42 13.97 6.52 -30.07
CA MET A 42 14.63 5.45 -30.81
C MET A 42 13.60 4.44 -31.34
N GLY A 43 13.64 4.13 -32.64
CA GLY A 43 12.80 3.09 -33.22
C GLY A 43 13.21 1.70 -32.73
N THR A 44 14.50 1.36 -32.88
CA THR A 44 15.11 0.13 -32.36
C THR A 44 16.26 0.49 -31.43
N VAL A 45 16.36 -0.20 -30.31
CA VAL A 45 17.46 0.04 -29.34
C VAL A 45 18.46 -1.10 -29.49
N PRO A 46 19.60 -0.90 -30.16
CA PRO A 46 20.64 -1.91 -30.28
C PRO A 46 21.18 -2.25 -28.89
N HIS A 47 21.43 -3.53 -28.64
CA HIS A 47 21.92 -4.02 -27.34
C HIS A 47 21.05 -3.57 -26.13
N ALA A 48 19.72 -3.52 -26.29
CA ALA A 48 18.78 -3.04 -25.28
C ALA A 48 19.02 -3.64 -23.87
N GLY A 49 19.37 -4.92 -23.79
CA GLY A 49 19.68 -5.57 -22.51
C GLY A 49 20.87 -4.96 -21.77
N LEU A 50 21.92 -4.54 -22.49
CA LEU A 50 23.08 -3.87 -21.87
C LEU A 50 22.71 -2.47 -21.39
N TRP A 51 21.98 -1.72 -22.22
CA TRP A 51 21.50 -0.39 -21.85
C TRP A 51 20.57 -0.41 -20.65
N LEU A 52 19.60 -1.35 -20.62
CA LEU A 52 18.72 -1.51 -19.47
C LEU A 52 19.49 -1.89 -18.21
N THR A 53 20.36 -2.89 -18.30
CA THR A 53 21.15 -3.34 -17.15
C THR A 53 22.02 -2.19 -16.63
N GLY A 54 22.70 -1.46 -17.52
CA GLY A 54 23.50 -0.29 -17.16
C GLY A 54 22.67 0.80 -16.51
N ALA A 55 21.49 1.11 -17.05
CA ALA A 55 20.58 2.12 -16.50
C ALA A 55 20.07 1.72 -15.10
N LEU A 56 19.60 0.50 -14.92
CA LEU A 56 19.09 0.03 -13.64
C LEU A 56 20.20 -0.08 -12.58
N LEU A 57 21.39 -0.54 -12.96
CA LEU A 57 22.54 -0.54 -12.07
C LEU A 57 22.98 0.88 -11.70
N ALA A 58 23.02 1.81 -12.63
CA ALA A 58 23.34 3.21 -12.37
C ALA A 58 22.34 3.84 -11.40
N ILE A 59 21.04 3.61 -11.59
CA ILE A 59 19.99 4.08 -10.65
C ILE A 59 20.18 3.45 -9.27
N ALA A 60 20.34 2.13 -9.20
CA ALA A 60 20.45 1.40 -7.94
C ALA A 60 21.74 1.75 -7.18
N LEU A 61 22.90 1.70 -7.84
CA LEU A 61 24.20 1.97 -7.23
C LEU A 61 24.37 3.46 -6.90
N GLY A 62 23.93 4.35 -7.77
CA GLY A 62 23.94 5.78 -7.50
C GLY A 62 23.03 6.15 -6.33
N GLY A 63 21.81 5.60 -6.30
CA GLY A 63 20.89 5.76 -5.18
C GLY A 63 21.43 5.18 -3.86
N ALA A 64 21.99 3.98 -3.91
CA ALA A 64 22.59 3.33 -2.75
C ALA A 64 23.84 4.08 -2.26
N GLY A 65 24.72 4.51 -3.15
CA GLY A 65 25.90 5.31 -2.82
C GLY A 65 25.55 6.64 -2.18
N TYR A 66 24.56 7.33 -2.73
CA TYR A 66 24.02 8.54 -2.12
C TYR A 66 23.46 8.28 -0.72
N ALA A 67 22.65 7.25 -0.56
CA ALA A 67 22.06 6.88 0.72
C ALA A 67 23.15 6.49 1.75
N TRP A 68 24.11 5.70 1.32
CA TRP A 68 25.25 5.32 2.16
C TRP A 68 26.00 6.55 2.68
N ARG A 69 26.38 7.44 1.77
CA ARG A 69 27.11 8.66 2.14
C ARG A 69 26.30 9.58 3.05
N THR A 70 25.00 9.66 2.82
CA THR A 70 24.09 10.52 3.60
C THR A 70 23.82 9.96 4.99
N TYR A 71 23.59 8.64 5.12
CA TYR A 71 23.07 8.06 6.36
C TYR A 71 24.06 7.24 7.16
N ALA A 72 25.12 6.66 6.56
CA ALA A 72 26.04 5.79 7.27
C ALA A 72 26.80 6.52 8.38
N HIS A 73 27.13 7.78 8.16
CA HIS A 73 27.91 8.62 9.09
C HIS A 73 27.07 9.48 10.01
N HIS A 74 25.76 9.53 9.80
CA HIS A 74 24.83 10.26 10.67
C HIS A 74 24.27 9.34 11.76
N PRO A 75 23.86 9.90 12.92
CA PRO A 75 23.11 9.15 13.92
C PRO A 75 21.84 8.56 13.28
N ALA A 76 21.58 7.29 13.58
CA ALA A 76 20.39 6.64 13.05
C ALA A 76 19.09 7.28 13.57
N GLY A 77 18.03 7.23 12.77
CA GLY A 77 16.71 7.64 13.17
C GLY A 77 16.25 8.99 12.63
N ILE A 78 15.36 9.62 13.39
CA ILE A 78 14.59 10.80 12.96
C ILE A 78 15.44 12.00 12.56
N LYS A 79 16.61 12.17 13.14
CA LYS A 79 17.48 13.31 12.84
C LYS A 79 17.92 13.40 11.39
N ASN A 80 17.84 12.28 10.66
CA ASN A 80 18.19 12.21 9.25
C ASN A 80 17.00 12.55 8.34
N ASN A 81 15.83 12.83 8.91
CA ASN A 81 14.66 13.08 8.13
C ASN A 81 14.74 14.45 7.47
N GLY A 82 14.46 14.51 6.16
CA GLY A 82 14.58 15.74 5.38
C GLY A 82 16.02 16.23 5.13
N VAL A 83 17.03 15.53 5.64
CA VAL A 83 18.44 15.94 5.49
C VAL A 83 18.85 16.08 4.04
N TRP A 84 18.39 15.24 3.17
CA TRP A 84 18.85 15.23 1.79
C TRP A 84 18.11 16.18 0.86
N HIS A 85 16.93 16.73 1.28
CA HIS A 85 16.30 17.73 0.44
C HIS A 85 15.15 18.50 1.11
N ASN A 86 15.45 19.61 1.78
CA ASN A 86 14.41 20.46 2.40
C ASN A 86 13.39 21.01 1.40
N GLY A 87 13.83 21.43 0.21
CA GLY A 87 12.92 21.93 -0.83
C GLY A 87 11.91 20.90 -1.31
N LEU A 88 12.31 19.63 -1.34
CA LEU A 88 11.46 18.51 -1.76
C LEU A 88 10.36 18.20 -0.73
N THR A 89 10.66 18.38 0.55
CA THR A 89 9.78 18.00 1.68
C THR A 89 9.01 19.18 2.28
N SER A 90 9.07 20.36 1.66
CA SER A 90 8.47 21.61 2.14
C SER A 90 7.20 22.06 1.39
N ARG A 91 6.71 21.25 0.44
CA ARG A 91 5.63 21.64 -0.49
C ARG A 91 5.96 22.87 -1.36
N GLY A 92 7.24 23.19 -1.53
CA GLY A 92 7.70 24.28 -2.38
C GLY A 92 7.71 23.93 -3.87
N ALA A 93 8.27 24.80 -4.71
CA ALA A 93 8.32 24.62 -6.16
C ALA A 93 8.95 23.28 -6.60
N VAL A 94 10.02 22.84 -5.93
CA VAL A 94 10.68 21.56 -6.22
C VAL A 94 9.72 20.37 -5.99
N ALA A 95 8.92 20.42 -4.93
CA ALA A 95 7.92 19.39 -4.63
C ALA A 95 6.82 19.32 -5.69
N TRP A 96 6.37 20.48 -6.17
CA TRP A 96 5.41 20.57 -7.26
C TRP A 96 5.97 20.02 -8.58
N VAL A 97 7.19 20.42 -8.95
CA VAL A 97 7.85 19.90 -10.17
C VAL A 97 7.98 18.38 -10.10
N LEU A 98 8.45 17.83 -8.97
CA LEU A 98 8.55 16.39 -8.81
C LEU A 98 7.19 15.70 -8.88
N GLY A 99 6.17 16.25 -8.23
CA GLY A 99 4.80 15.72 -8.28
C GLY A 99 4.24 15.70 -9.70
N VAL A 100 4.44 16.77 -10.46
CA VAL A 100 4.01 16.85 -11.86
C VAL A 100 4.76 15.84 -12.74
N LEU A 101 6.08 15.71 -12.57
CA LEU A 101 6.88 14.75 -13.35
C LEU A 101 6.49 13.29 -13.04
N LEU A 102 6.33 12.92 -11.77
CA LEU A 102 5.92 11.58 -11.37
C LEU A 102 4.50 11.27 -11.88
N THR A 103 3.58 12.21 -11.71
CA THR A 103 2.21 12.07 -12.18
C THR A 103 2.15 12.00 -13.70
N GLY A 104 2.87 12.87 -14.41
CA GLY A 104 2.93 12.88 -15.87
C GLY A 104 3.48 11.58 -16.43
N PHE A 105 4.59 11.10 -15.87
CA PHE A 105 5.15 9.79 -16.25
C PHE A 105 4.16 8.64 -16.02
N TYR A 106 3.50 8.62 -14.87
CA TYR A 106 2.48 7.60 -14.58
C TYR A 106 1.30 7.66 -15.56
N VAL A 107 0.79 8.86 -15.86
CA VAL A 107 -0.31 9.05 -16.83
C VAL A 107 0.09 8.56 -18.22
N VAL A 108 1.29 8.89 -18.68
CA VAL A 108 1.77 8.43 -19.99
C VAL A 108 1.94 6.91 -20.00
N LEU A 109 2.58 6.33 -18.98
CA LEU A 109 2.79 4.88 -18.90
C LEU A 109 1.47 4.10 -18.82
N TYR A 110 0.49 4.63 -18.09
CA TYR A 110 -0.77 3.92 -17.84
C TYR A 110 -1.78 4.07 -18.99
N PHE A 111 -1.99 5.31 -19.47
CA PHE A 111 -3.06 5.64 -20.43
C PHE A 111 -2.57 5.81 -21.87
N TYR A 112 -1.31 6.12 -22.06
CA TYR A 112 -0.72 6.45 -23.35
C TYR A 112 0.62 5.72 -23.59
N PRO A 113 0.71 4.39 -23.32
CA PRO A 113 1.98 3.67 -23.39
C PRO A 113 2.58 3.63 -24.79
N GLN A 114 1.78 3.87 -25.82
CA GLN A 114 2.25 4.02 -27.20
C GLN A 114 3.27 5.16 -27.36
N TYR A 115 3.18 6.23 -26.55
CA TYR A 115 4.17 7.31 -26.56
C TYR A 115 5.51 6.89 -25.93
N LEU A 116 5.51 5.80 -25.15
CA LEU A 116 6.74 5.19 -24.64
C LEU A 116 7.26 4.08 -25.55
N GLY A 117 6.56 3.83 -26.68
CA GLY A 117 6.95 2.87 -27.68
C GLY A 117 6.33 1.49 -27.53
N LEU A 118 5.20 1.35 -26.80
CA LEU A 118 4.47 0.08 -26.78
C LEU A 118 3.93 -0.25 -28.17
N GLY A 119 4.33 -1.41 -28.69
CA GLY A 119 3.82 -1.94 -29.93
C GLY A 119 2.38 -2.44 -29.77
N GLY A 120 1.51 -2.15 -30.74
CA GLY A 120 0.15 -2.66 -30.82
C GLY A 120 -0.06 -3.40 -32.14
N ASP A 121 -1.09 -4.23 -32.21
CA ASP A 121 -1.51 -4.94 -33.44
C ASP A 121 -0.39 -5.72 -34.14
N GLY A 122 0.44 -6.44 -33.39
CA GLY A 122 1.54 -7.25 -33.91
C GLY A 122 2.81 -6.47 -34.24
N LYS A 123 2.87 -5.18 -34.00
CA LYS A 123 4.09 -4.37 -34.14
C LYS A 123 5.04 -4.60 -32.98
N ALA A 124 6.34 -4.62 -33.27
CA ALA A 124 7.38 -4.70 -32.25
C ALA A 124 7.41 -3.43 -31.38
N ASN A 125 7.82 -3.59 -30.12
CA ASN A 125 8.07 -2.45 -29.24
C ASN A 125 9.20 -1.56 -29.79
N THR A 126 9.12 -0.30 -29.49
CA THR A 126 10.11 0.73 -29.81
C THR A 126 10.45 1.54 -28.57
N GLY A 127 11.38 2.44 -28.65
CA GLY A 127 11.68 3.40 -27.61
C GLY A 127 11.97 2.80 -26.22
N THR A 128 11.42 3.41 -25.21
CA THR A 128 11.65 3.00 -23.82
C THR A 128 11.09 1.59 -23.54
N VAL A 129 9.95 1.22 -24.09
CA VAL A 129 9.38 -0.12 -23.85
C VAL A 129 10.27 -1.20 -24.42
N ALA A 130 10.82 -1.01 -25.65
CA ALA A 130 11.75 -1.96 -26.27
C ALA A 130 13.02 -2.20 -25.44
N LEU A 131 13.42 -1.21 -24.65
CA LEU A 131 14.57 -1.34 -23.74
C LEU A 131 14.35 -2.48 -22.72
N PHE A 132 13.10 -2.72 -22.30
CA PHE A 132 12.74 -3.76 -21.34
C PHE A 132 12.48 -5.13 -21.97
N ASP A 133 12.39 -5.26 -23.30
CA ASP A 133 12.10 -6.51 -23.99
C ASP A 133 13.07 -7.65 -23.63
N PRO A 134 14.40 -7.44 -23.56
CA PRO A 134 15.31 -8.54 -23.22
C PRO A 134 15.05 -9.14 -21.84
N LEU A 135 14.76 -8.29 -20.86
CA LEU A 135 14.45 -8.74 -19.51
C LEU A 135 13.08 -9.43 -19.44
N SER A 136 12.06 -8.89 -20.12
CA SER A 136 10.74 -9.48 -20.19
C SER A 136 10.78 -10.85 -20.86
N ARG A 137 11.45 -10.98 -22.01
CA ARG A 137 11.62 -12.27 -22.70
C ARG A 137 12.38 -13.30 -21.87
N LEU A 138 13.36 -12.86 -21.09
CA LEU A 138 14.09 -13.73 -20.18
C LEU A 138 13.19 -14.28 -19.08
N LEU A 139 12.32 -13.46 -18.49
CA LEU A 139 11.48 -13.83 -17.35
C LEU A 139 10.17 -14.48 -17.76
N SER A 140 9.40 -13.86 -18.66
CA SER A 140 8.05 -14.30 -19.04
C SER A 140 7.98 -15.00 -20.39
N GLY A 141 9.03 -14.90 -21.21
CA GLY A 141 9.01 -15.38 -22.60
C GLY A 141 8.37 -14.39 -23.59
N ASN A 142 7.74 -13.32 -23.12
CA ASN A 142 6.99 -12.37 -23.93
C ASN A 142 7.74 -11.03 -24.09
N ALA A 143 7.36 -10.24 -25.09
CA ALA A 143 7.79 -8.85 -25.20
C ALA A 143 7.27 -8.03 -24.01
N ALA A 144 7.98 -6.96 -23.65
CA ALA A 144 7.60 -6.14 -22.52
C ALA A 144 6.25 -5.45 -22.75
N SER A 145 5.39 -5.53 -21.73
CA SER A 145 4.16 -4.74 -21.63
C SER A 145 4.40 -3.49 -20.80
N GLN A 146 3.47 -2.54 -20.85
CA GLN A 146 3.47 -1.38 -19.94
C GLN A 146 3.51 -1.79 -18.46
N TRP A 147 2.85 -2.91 -18.11
CA TRP A 147 2.81 -3.45 -16.75
C TRP A 147 4.16 -4.03 -16.32
N PHE A 148 4.88 -4.66 -17.26
CA PHE A 148 6.23 -5.14 -17.02
C PHE A 148 7.20 -3.97 -16.75
N VAL A 149 7.12 -2.89 -17.55
CA VAL A 149 7.91 -1.67 -17.33
C VAL A 149 7.59 -1.06 -15.96
N TYR A 150 6.30 -0.91 -15.66
CA TYR A 150 5.83 -0.42 -14.36
C TYR A 150 6.36 -1.28 -13.20
N GLY A 151 6.17 -2.59 -13.27
CA GLY A 151 6.59 -3.56 -12.25
C GLY A 151 8.10 -3.54 -11.99
N THR A 152 8.90 -3.45 -13.07
CA THR A 152 10.36 -3.35 -12.97
C THR A 152 10.79 -2.08 -12.27
N LEU A 153 10.32 -0.92 -12.72
CA LEU A 153 10.67 0.38 -12.13
C LEU A 153 10.19 0.50 -10.68
N TYR A 154 9.01 -0.01 -10.40
CA TYR A 154 8.44 -0.05 -9.06
C TYR A 154 9.28 -0.91 -8.11
N THR A 155 9.72 -2.08 -8.58
CA THR A 155 10.56 -2.99 -7.80
C THR A 155 11.93 -2.39 -7.54
N VAL A 156 12.58 -1.79 -8.55
CA VAL A 156 13.86 -1.09 -8.39
C VAL A 156 13.74 0.06 -7.38
N ALA A 157 12.65 0.82 -7.44
CA ALA A 157 12.40 1.91 -6.49
C ALA A 157 12.29 1.39 -5.04
N ILE A 158 11.53 0.31 -4.81
CA ILE A 158 11.40 -0.27 -3.46
C ILE A 158 12.72 -0.85 -2.97
N LEU A 159 13.48 -1.55 -3.80
CA LEU A 159 14.77 -2.13 -3.39
C LEU A 159 15.80 -1.05 -3.06
N SER A 160 15.98 -0.05 -3.92
CA SER A 160 16.93 1.04 -3.72
C SER A 160 16.56 1.91 -2.52
N MET A 161 15.30 2.29 -2.41
CA MET A 161 14.82 3.12 -1.30
C MET A 161 14.65 2.32 -0.01
N GLY A 162 14.43 1.01 -0.10
CA GLY A 162 14.46 0.09 1.03
C GLY A 162 15.85 0.02 1.66
N PHE A 163 16.89 -0.06 0.85
CA PHE A 163 18.28 0.02 1.33
C PHE A 163 18.53 1.35 2.08
N LYS A 164 18.11 2.49 1.50
CA LYS A 164 18.16 3.80 2.16
C LYS A 164 17.45 3.78 3.51
N PHE A 165 16.25 3.19 3.57
CA PHE A 165 15.43 3.13 4.76
C PHE A 165 16.09 2.28 5.86
N ILE A 166 16.68 1.13 5.49
CA ILE A 166 17.42 0.27 6.42
C ILE A 166 18.61 1.04 7.02
N LEU A 167 19.38 1.76 6.22
CA LEU A 167 20.48 2.60 6.72
C LEU A 167 20.01 3.66 7.71
N LYS A 168 18.89 4.31 7.42
CA LYS A 168 18.32 5.37 8.25
C LYS A 168 17.84 4.85 9.61
N TYR A 169 17.16 3.69 9.61
CA TYR A 169 16.54 3.12 10.80
C TYR A 169 17.26 1.88 11.33
N ARG A 170 18.55 1.70 11.02
CA ARG A 170 19.35 0.52 11.37
C ARG A 170 19.42 0.20 12.87
N HIS A 171 19.13 1.18 13.73
CA HIS A 171 19.08 0.99 15.18
C HIS A 171 17.83 0.21 15.64
N ASN A 172 16.81 0.10 14.81
CA ASN A 172 15.55 -0.56 15.16
C ASN A 172 15.39 -1.86 14.34
N LYS A 173 15.55 -3.00 15.03
CA LYS A 173 15.44 -4.34 14.40
C LYS A 173 14.09 -4.57 13.72
N TYR A 174 13.00 -4.06 14.30
CA TYR A 174 11.67 -4.20 13.71
C TYR A 174 11.60 -3.53 12.33
N GLU A 175 12.13 -2.31 12.22
CA GLU A 175 12.12 -1.56 10.95
C GLU A 175 12.99 -2.24 9.88
N VAL A 176 14.15 -2.79 10.27
CA VAL A 176 15.02 -3.52 9.35
C VAL A 176 14.34 -4.77 8.82
N VAL A 177 13.83 -5.64 9.70
CA VAL A 177 13.17 -6.90 9.31
C VAL A 177 11.92 -6.64 8.47
N ARG A 178 11.12 -5.65 8.87
CA ARG A 178 9.91 -5.25 8.15
C ARG A 178 10.23 -4.77 6.73
N THR A 179 11.22 -3.90 6.58
CA THR A 179 11.62 -3.39 5.27
C THR A 179 12.18 -4.49 4.38
N THR A 180 13.00 -5.38 4.94
CA THR A 180 13.48 -6.57 4.21
C THR A 180 12.33 -7.46 3.76
N SER A 181 11.31 -7.66 4.59
CA SER A 181 10.09 -8.39 4.21
C SER A 181 9.39 -7.75 3.01
N VAL A 182 9.19 -6.43 3.05
CA VAL A 182 8.57 -5.70 1.92
C VAL A 182 9.39 -5.86 0.64
N MET A 183 10.72 -5.74 0.72
CA MET A 183 11.61 -5.92 -0.44
C MET A 183 11.50 -7.34 -1.00
N PHE A 184 11.46 -8.35 -0.13
CA PHE A 184 11.29 -9.75 -0.51
C PHE A 184 9.94 -10.02 -1.21
N PHE A 185 8.84 -9.57 -0.61
CA PHE A 185 7.52 -9.76 -1.22
C PHE A 185 7.35 -8.97 -2.52
N GLN A 186 7.97 -7.80 -2.64
CA GLN A 186 7.93 -7.03 -3.87
C GLN A 186 8.72 -7.72 -4.99
N LEU A 187 9.95 -8.13 -4.71
CA LEU A 187 10.79 -8.79 -5.72
C LEU A 187 10.24 -10.18 -6.08
N GLY A 188 9.95 -11.01 -5.07
CA GLY A 188 9.54 -12.39 -5.29
C GLY A 188 8.09 -12.49 -5.78
N PHE A 189 7.16 -12.03 -4.96
CA PHE A 189 5.73 -12.32 -5.17
C PHE A 189 5.05 -11.34 -6.13
N ALA A 190 5.46 -10.05 -6.14
CA ALA A 190 4.83 -9.09 -7.02
C ALA A 190 5.48 -8.99 -8.41
N PHE A 191 6.74 -9.39 -8.54
CA PHE A 191 7.48 -9.24 -9.79
C PHE A 191 7.90 -10.58 -10.39
N LEU A 192 8.73 -11.37 -9.70
CA LEU A 192 9.30 -12.58 -10.30
C LEU A 192 8.28 -13.70 -10.51
N ILE A 193 7.46 -14.02 -9.51
CA ILE A 193 6.52 -15.14 -9.60
C ILE A 193 5.49 -14.95 -10.71
N PRO A 194 4.80 -13.81 -10.87
CA PRO A 194 3.85 -13.60 -11.96
C PRO A 194 4.48 -13.75 -13.34
N GLU A 195 5.70 -13.27 -13.55
CA GLU A 195 6.42 -13.39 -14.82
C GLU A 195 6.83 -14.84 -15.10
N LEU A 196 7.26 -15.59 -14.09
CA LEU A 196 7.57 -17.02 -14.22
C LEU A 196 6.31 -17.86 -14.48
N LEU A 197 5.18 -17.51 -13.88
CA LEU A 197 3.89 -18.14 -14.18
C LEU A 197 3.52 -17.94 -15.65
N ALA A 198 3.67 -16.71 -16.17
CA ALA A 198 3.44 -16.41 -17.58
C ALA A 198 4.36 -17.25 -18.50
N ARG A 199 5.65 -17.41 -18.12
CA ARG A 199 6.59 -18.24 -18.86
C ARG A 199 6.18 -19.72 -18.91
N LEU A 200 5.54 -20.20 -17.86
CA LEU A 200 5.04 -21.58 -17.76
C LEU A 200 3.64 -21.75 -18.37
N SER A 201 3.10 -20.71 -19.02
CA SER A 201 1.73 -20.69 -19.56
C SER A 201 0.66 -20.93 -18.49
N LEU A 202 0.95 -20.53 -17.26
CA LEU A 202 0.03 -20.56 -16.14
C LEU A 202 -0.64 -19.18 -15.95
N PRO A 203 -1.81 -19.10 -15.28
CA PRO A 203 -2.46 -17.84 -15.04
C PRO A 203 -1.55 -16.84 -14.32
N TYR A 204 -1.49 -15.61 -14.84
CA TYR A 204 -0.72 -14.53 -14.24
C TYR A 204 -1.40 -14.04 -12.98
N ASP A 205 -0.79 -14.19 -11.81
CA ASP A 205 -1.34 -13.73 -10.55
C ASP A 205 -0.25 -13.28 -9.58
N ASP A 206 -0.56 -12.20 -8.86
CA ASP A 206 0.23 -11.72 -7.73
C ASP A 206 -0.41 -12.20 -6.42
N PHE A 207 0.02 -13.36 -5.93
CA PHE A 207 -0.52 -14.02 -4.74
C PHE A 207 -0.62 -13.15 -3.47
N LYS A 208 0.12 -12.05 -3.41
CA LYS A 208 0.00 -11.11 -2.29
C LYS A 208 -1.09 -10.05 -2.50
N ASN A 209 -1.55 -9.87 -3.73
CA ASN A 209 -2.52 -8.83 -4.07
C ASN A 209 -3.94 -9.39 -4.03
N MET A 210 -4.53 -9.47 -2.86
CA MET A 210 -5.85 -10.05 -2.65
C MET A 210 -6.99 -9.05 -2.86
N TRP A 211 -8.19 -9.57 -3.14
CA TRP A 211 -9.42 -8.77 -3.13
C TRP A 211 -9.65 -8.15 -1.74
N PRO A 212 -10.14 -6.92 -1.60
CA PRO A 212 -10.63 -6.01 -2.64
C PRO A 212 -9.59 -5.08 -3.28
N LEU A 213 -8.30 -5.23 -2.97
CA LEU A 213 -7.24 -4.46 -3.63
C LEU A 213 -7.05 -4.93 -5.09
N ASN A 214 -6.98 -6.24 -5.30
CA ASN A 214 -7.10 -6.88 -6.60
C ASN A 214 -8.59 -6.94 -6.99
N TYR A 215 -9.12 -5.83 -7.52
CA TYR A 215 -10.54 -5.69 -7.82
C TYR A 215 -11.02 -6.54 -9.01
N TYR A 216 -10.11 -7.04 -9.83
CA TYR A 216 -10.39 -7.94 -10.95
C TYR A 216 -10.28 -9.43 -10.59
N PHE A 217 -9.98 -9.79 -9.34
CA PHE A 217 -9.84 -11.18 -8.91
C PHE A 217 -11.07 -12.03 -9.25
N PHE A 218 -12.26 -11.47 -9.08
CA PHE A 218 -13.53 -12.12 -9.39
C PHE A 218 -14.09 -11.77 -10.77
N ASP A 219 -13.32 -11.13 -11.67
CA ASP A 219 -13.74 -10.92 -13.05
C ASP A 219 -13.89 -12.25 -13.77
N GLU A 220 -14.89 -12.35 -14.66
CA GLU A 220 -15.22 -13.56 -15.40
C GLU A 220 -13.99 -14.17 -16.12
N TRP A 221 -13.24 -13.32 -16.85
CA TRP A 221 -12.06 -13.74 -17.57
C TRP A 221 -10.97 -14.33 -16.68
N ASN A 222 -10.80 -13.79 -15.46
CA ASN A 222 -9.79 -14.23 -14.51
C ASN A 222 -10.20 -15.56 -13.85
N VAL A 223 -11.44 -15.64 -13.36
CA VAL A 223 -11.98 -16.88 -12.76
C VAL A 223 -11.97 -18.02 -13.79
N LYS A 224 -12.43 -17.74 -15.03
CA LYS A 224 -12.41 -18.72 -16.11
C LYS A 224 -10.98 -19.15 -16.46
N GLY A 225 -10.05 -18.21 -16.62
CA GLY A 225 -8.65 -18.51 -16.87
C GLY A 225 -8.01 -19.39 -15.81
N MET A 226 -8.34 -19.18 -14.53
CA MET A 226 -7.90 -20.05 -13.44
C MET A 226 -8.52 -21.46 -13.54
N LEU A 227 -9.82 -21.58 -13.83
CA LEU A 227 -10.48 -22.88 -13.96
C LEU A 227 -9.99 -23.67 -15.18
N ASP A 228 -9.79 -22.99 -16.31
CA ASP A 228 -9.28 -23.60 -17.54
C ASP A 228 -7.81 -24.09 -17.40
N ALA A 229 -7.05 -23.50 -16.47
CA ALA A 229 -5.68 -23.94 -16.13
C ALA A 229 -5.63 -25.21 -15.26
N GLY A 230 -6.77 -25.84 -15.00
CA GLY A 230 -6.86 -27.12 -14.30
C GLY A 230 -6.53 -27.05 -12.81
N GLY A 231 -5.90 -28.08 -12.26
CA GLY A 231 -5.69 -28.21 -10.82
C GLY A 231 -4.89 -27.10 -10.18
N PHE A 232 -3.89 -26.56 -10.87
CA PHE A 232 -3.08 -25.44 -10.37
C PHE A 232 -3.90 -24.12 -10.34
N GLY A 233 -4.66 -23.85 -11.39
CA GLY A 233 -5.51 -22.66 -11.42
C GLY A 233 -6.64 -22.72 -10.39
N LEU A 234 -7.23 -23.92 -10.18
CA LEU A 234 -8.18 -24.14 -9.08
C LEU A 234 -7.54 -23.88 -7.72
N PHE A 235 -6.30 -24.33 -7.50
CA PHE A 235 -5.55 -24.02 -6.29
C PHE A 235 -5.41 -22.49 -6.12
N MET A 236 -5.06 -21.75 -7.17
CA MET A 236 -4.92 -20.29 -7.11
C MET A 236 -6.24 -19.60 -6.71
N LEU A 237 -7.35 -20.03 -7.31
CA LEU A 237 -8.68 -19.50 -6.98
C LEU A 237 -9.05 -19.78 -5.52
N LEU A 238 -8.91 -21.02 -5.06
CA LEU A 238 -9.21 -21.42 -3.69
C LEU A 238 -8.29 -20.74 -2.68
N PHE A 239 -6.99 -20.62 -3.00
CA PHE A 239 -6.02 -19.91 -2.18
C PHE A 239 -6.38 -18.43 -2.05
N GLY A 240 -6.72 -17.75 -3.15
CA GLY A 240 -7.16 -16.35 -3.15
C GLY A 240 -8.41 -16.14 -2.29
N VAL A 241 -9.42 -17.02 -2.42
CA VAL A 241 -10.62 -16.99 -1.56
C VAL A 241 -10.26 -17.25 -0.09
N ALA A 242 -9.40 -18.22 0.20
CA ALA A 242 -8.94 -18.51 1.55
C ALA A 242 -8.14 -17.32 2.15
N MET A 243 -7.33 -16.64 1.34
CA MET A 243 -6.62 -15.43 1.76
C MET A 243 -7.57 -14.33 2.21
N ILE A 244 -8.68 -14.15 1.53
CA ILE A 244 -9.67 -13.11 1.85
C ILE A 244 -10.45 -13.45 3.12
N PHE A 245 -11.02 -14.65 3.19
CA PHE A 245 -12.03 -15.00 4.19
C PHE A 245 -11.49 -15.78 5.40
N LEU A 246 -10.32 -16.39 5.30
CA LEU A 246 -9.75 -17.23 6.35
C LEU A 246 -8.39 -16.70 6.84
N ILE A 247 -7.40 -16.62 5.97
CA ILE A 247 -6.02 -16.31 6.35
C ILE A 247 -5.89 -14.86 6.81
N SER A 248 -6.47 -13.94 6.05
CA SER A 248 -6.41 -12.50 6.38
C SER A 248 -7.10 -12.15 7.71
N PRO A 249 -8.31 -12.62 8.04
CA PRO A 249 -8.91 -12.41 9.35
C PRO A 249 -8.07 -13.00 10.50
N ILE A 250 -7.53 -14.20 10.33
CA ILE A 250 -6.69 -14.86 11.36
C ILE A 250 -5.41 -14.05 11.60
N LEU A 251 -4.69 -13.70 10.55
CA LEU A 251 -3.47 -12.90 10.67
C LEU A 251 -3.75 -11.50 11.23
N THR A 252 -4.88 -10.89 10.84
CA THR A 252 -5.28 -9.59 11.39
C THR A 252 -5.68 -9.69 12.86
N TYR A 253 -6.28 -10.78 13.31
CA TYR A 253 -6.55 -11.00 14.71
C TYR A 253 -5.26 -11.00 15.55
N PHE A 254 -4.23 -11.72 15.12
CA PHE A 254 -2.97 -11.82 15.87
C PHE A 254 -2.09 -10.58 15.73
N TYR A 255 -1.92 -10.07 14.51
CA TYR A 255 -0.90 -9.07 14.18
C TYR A 255 -1.45 -7.69 13.81
N GLY A 256 -2.79 -7.53 13.75
CA GLY A 256 -3.39 -6.33 13.17
C GLY A 256 -3.14 -6.22 11.68
N LYS A 257 -3.66 -5.19 11.03
CA LYS A 257 -3.49 -5.00 9.58
C LYS A 257 -2.03 -4.78 9.15
N ARG A 258 -1.10 -4.62 10.11
CA ARG A 258 0.33 -4.43 9.81
C ARG A 258 0.92 -5.60 9.03
N TRP A 259 0.47 -6.84 9.27
CA TRP A 259 0.96 -8.02 8.57
C TRP A 259 0.91 -7.85 7.06
N TYR A 260 -0.16 -7.22 6.57
CA TYR A 260 -0.32 -6.93 5.15
C TYR A 260 0.20 -5.54 4.78
N CYS A 261 -0.39 -4.48 5.36
CA CYS A 261 -0.17 -3.10 4.94
C CYS A 261 1.27 -2.58 5.13
N SER A 262 2.05 -3.17 6.03
CA SER A 262 3.42 -2.74 6.32
C SER A 262 4.48 -3.81 6.02
N TRP A 263 4.10 -5.09 5.90
CA TRP A 263 5.06 -6.17 5.71
C TRP A 263 5.01 -6.80 4.32
N VAL A 264 3.87 -6.80 3.65
CA VAL A 264 3.63 -7.54 2.39
C VAL A 264 3.26 -6.62 1.24
N CYS A 265 2.38 -5.64 1.49
CA CYS A 265 1.78 -4.81 0.46
C CYS A 265 2.81 -3.91 -0.23
N GLY A 266 2.89 -3.99 -1.57
CA GLY A 266 3.79 -3.14 -2.38
C GLY A 266 3.50 -1.65 -2.25
N CYS A 267 2.21 -1.24 -2.28
CA CYS A 267 1.84 0.17 -2.09
C CYS A 267 2.31 0.71 -0.73
N GLY A 268 2.17 -0.13 0.33
CA GLY A 268 2.70 0.17 1.65
C GLY A 268 4.22 0.26 1.64
N GLY A 269 4.87 -0.65 0.94
CA GLY A 269 6.33 -0.68 0.79
C GLY A 269 6.87 0.57 0.11
N LEU A 270 6.29 0.97 -1.03
CA LEU A 270 6.69 2.20 -1.73
C LEU A 270 6.49 3.44 -0.85
N ALA A 271 5.34 3.53 -0.18
CA ALA A 271 5.03 4.64 0.72
C ALA A 271 6.04 4.78 1.87
N GLU A 272 6.52 3.67 2.41
CA GLU A 272 7.47 3.66 3.52
C GLU A 272 8.92 3.84 3.08
N THR A 273 9.28 3.38 1.91
CA THR A 273 10.66 3.44 1.40
C THR A 273 10.91 4.72 0.59
N ALA A 274 10.33 4.84 -0.58
CA ALA A 274 10.44 6.02 -1.44
C ALA A 274 9.67 7.23 -0.86
N GLY A 275 8.52 6.98 -0.24
CA GLY A 275 7.68 8.00 0.39
C GLY A 275 8.15 8.47 1.77
N ASP A 276 9.17 7.85 2.36
CA ASP A 276 9.68 8.20 3.70
C ASP A 276 9.97 9.70 3.90
N PRO A 277 10.57 10.44 2.96
CA PRO A 277 10.81 11.88 3.11
C PRO A 277 9.53 12.73 3.22
N PHE A 278 8.39 12.20 2.82
CA PHE A 278 7.13 12.92 2.76
C PHE A 278 6.15 12.56 3.88
N ARG A 279 6.52 11.65 4.80
CA ARG A 279 5.58 11.15 5.82
C ARG A 279 5.06 12.23 6.78
N GLN A 280 5.85 13.26 7.09
CA GLN A 280 5.44 14.39 7.93
C GLN A 280 4.38 15.28 7.28
N LEU A 281 4.23 15.23 5.95
CA LEU A 281 3.25 16.03 5.20
C LEU A 281 1.81 15.53 5.36
N SER A 282 1.60 14.33 5.87
CA SER A 282 0.26 13.79 6.14
C SER A 282 -0.49 14.68 7.12
N ASP A 283 -1.69 15.11 6.75
CA ASP A 283 -2.54 16.01 7.56
C ASP A 283 -3.07 15.28 8.81
N LYS A 284 -2.88 15.89 10.00
CA LYS A 284 -3.31 15.39 11.31
C LYS A 284 -4.60 16.03 11.81
N SER A 285 -5.25 16.87 11.01
CA SER A 285 -6.46 17.59 11.41
C SER A 285 -7.66 16.66 11.62
N LEU A 286 -8.59 17.07 12.47
CA LEU A 286 -9.87 16.37 12.65
C LEU A 286 -10.70 16.35 11.36
N LYS A 287 -10.57 17.38 10.51
CA LYS A 287 -11.25 17.43 9.22
C LYS A 287 -10.74 16.31 8.30
N ALA A 288 -9.42 16.16 8.17
CA ALA A 288 -8.82 15.08 7.39
C ALA A 288 -9.23 13.69 7.91
N TRP A 289 -9.31 13.52 9.23
CA TRP A 289 -9.79 12.26 9.83
C TRP A 289 -11.27 11.97 9.52
N LYS A 290 -12.14 12.98 9.53
CA LYS A 290 -13.55 12.81 9.14
C LYS A 290 -13.66 12.40 7.67
N ILE A 291 -12.93 13.08 6.78
CA ILE A 291 -12.90 12.74 5.34
C ILE A 291 -12.38 11.31 5.13
N GLU A 292 -11.29 10.93 5.80
CA GLU A 292 -10.72 9.57 5.74
C GLU A 292 -11.77 8.49 6.03
N ARG A 293 -12.52 8.65 7.11
CA ARG A 293 -13.55 7.68 7.51
C ARG A 293 -14.62 7.48 6.44
N TRP A 294 -15.09 8.56 5.81
CA TRP A 294 -16.08 8.45 4.75
C TRP A 294 -15.48 7.92 3.46
N ALA A 295 -14.36 8.49 3.01
CA ALA A 295 -13.75 8.15 1.73
C ALA A 295 -13.36 6.67 1.66
N VAL A 296 -12.57 6.17 2.62
CA VAL A 296 -12.08 4.78 2.57
C VAL A 296 -13.19 3.73 2.68
N HIS A 297 -14.24 4.01 3.48
CA HIS A 297 -15.36 3.08 3.59
C HIS A 297 -16.30 3.15 2.38
N SER A 298 -16.49 4.35 1.77
CA SER A 298 -17.24 4.48 0.51
C SER A 298 -16.57 3.71 -0.63
N VAL A 299 -15.24 3.76 -0.73
CA VAL A 299 -14.49 2.96 -1.70
C VAL A 299 -14.65 1.46 -1.45
N LEU A 300 -14.65 1.03 -0.18
CA LEU A 300 -14.94 -0.37 0.16
C LEU A 300 -16.34 -0.79 -0.27
N VAL A 301 -17.36 0.00 0.05
CA VAL A 301 -18.75 -0.28 -0.37
C VAL A 301 -18.83 -0.36 -1.90
N PHE A 302 -18.19 0.57 -2.60
CA PHE A 302 -18.14 0.55 -4.07
C PHE A 302 -17.49 -0.74 -4.59
N ALA A 303 -16.36 -1.17 -4.02
CA ALA A 303 -15.69 -2.42 -4.40
C ALA A 303 -16.59 -3.65 -4.20
N VAL A 304 -17.29 -3.72 -3.06
CA VAL A 304 -18.19 -4.84 -2.73
C VAL A 304 -19.41 -4.87 -3.68
N VAL A 305 -20.06 -3.72 -3.87
CA VAL A 305 -21.24 -3.63 -4.76
C VAL A 305 -20.87 -3.96 -6.20
N MET A 306 -19.76 -3.40 -6.69
CA MET A 306 -19.23 -3.66 -8.04
C MET A 306 -18.93 -5.16 -8.22
N THR A 307 -18.22 -5.78 -7.27
CA THR A 307 -17.89 -7.21 -7.36
C THR A 307 -19.14 -8.09 -7.31
N ALA A 308 -20.09 -7.79 -6.41
CA ALA A 308 -21.35 -8.52 -6.33
C ALA A 308 -22.16 -8.41 -7.63
N ALA A 309 -22.26 -7.21 -8.21
CA ALA A 309 -22.95 -6.98 -9.47
C ALA A 309 -22.29 -7.75 -10.63
N LEU A 310 -20.97 -7.73 -10.70
CA LEU A 310 -20.20 -8.42 -11.75
C LEU A 310 -20.39 -9.94 -11.65
N VAL A 311 -20.19 -10.52 -10.47
CA VAL A 311 -20.32 -11.96 -10.25
C VAL A 311 -21.76 -12.41 -10.53
N TYR A 312 -22.77 -11.67 -10.08
CA TYR A 312 -24.18 -11.97 -10.37
C TYR A 312 -24.48 -11.97 -11.87
N SER A 313 -23.93 -11.01 -12.61
CA SER A 313 -24.15 -10.87 -14.05
C SER A 313 -23.68 -12.13 -14.81
N TYR A 314 -22.41 -12.52 -14.65
CA TYR A 314 -21.87 -13.64 -15.42
C TYR A 314 -22.34 -15.02 -14.90
N LEU A 315 -22.69 -15.19 -13.63
CA LEU A 315 -23.26 -16.45 -13.12
C LEU A 315 -24.61 -16.83 -13.76
N GLY A 316 -25.27 -15.92 -14.45
CA GLY A 316 -26.48 -16.22 -15.21
C GLY A 316 -26.27 -16.45 -16.70
N GLY A 317 -25.04 -16.26 -17.17
CA GLY A 317 -24.70 -16.46 -18.58
C GLY A 317 -24.22 -17.88 -18.88
N ASP A 318 -24.03 -18.16 -20.17
CA ASP A 318 -23.52 -19.45 -20.65
C ASP A 318 -22.08 -19.71 -20.20
N SER A 319 -21.31 -18.67 -19.93
CA SER A 319 -19.93 -18.75 -19.43
C SER A 319 -19.79 -19.41 -18.07
N ALA A 320 -20.86 -19.42 -17.27
CA ALA A 320 -20.86 -20.01 -15.94
C ALA A 320 -21.40 -21.46 -15.91
N LYS A 321 -21.70 -22.05 -17.07
CA LYS A 321 -22.07 -23.44 -17.14
C LYS A 321 -20.92 -24.31 -16.63
N GLY A 322 -21.15 -25.00 -15.51
CA GLY A 322 -20.13 -25.80 -14.84
C GLY A 322 -19.50 -25.15 -13.60
N PHE A 323 -19.84 -23.91 -13.26
CA PHE A 323 -19.41 -23.32 -11.99
C PHE A 323 -20.19 -23.93 -10.83
N TRP A 324 -19.52 -24.14 -9.72
CA TRP A 324 -20.15 -24.68 -8.49
C TRP A 324 -21.07 -23.69 -7.80
N VAL A 325 -20.90 -22.38 -8.06
CA VAL A 325 -21.68 -21.31 -7.45
C VAL A 325 -22.76 -20.88 -8.44
N THR A 326 -24.01 -20.90 -7.98
CA THR A 326 -25.15 -20.40 -8.76
C THR A 326 -25.54 -18.98 -8.33
N ARG A 327 -26.31 -18.27 -9.15
CA ARG A 327 -26.91 -16.98 -8.76
C ARG A 327 -27.66 -17.05 -7.42
N GLY A 328 -28.46 -18.11 -7.22
CA GLY A 328 -29.20 -18.31 -5.98
C GLY A 328 -28.29 -18.45 -4.75
N MET A 329 -27.19 -19.20 -4.89
CA MET A 329 -26.19 -19.30 -3.82
C MET A 329 -25.53 -17.95 -3.50
N LEU A 330 -25.15 -17.19 -4.52
CA LEU A 330 -24.56 -15.86 -4.34
C LEU A 330 -25.53 -14.93 -3.60
N LEU A 331 -26.79 -14.87 -4.03
CA LEU A 331 -27.81 -14.04 -3.38
C LEU A 331 -28.08 -14.52 -1.94
N GLY A 332 -28.11 -15.82 -1.71
CA GLY A 332 -28.21 -16.40 -0.37
C GLY A 332 -27.08 -15.95 0.55
N ILE A 333 -25.83 -16.00 0.06
CA ILE A 333 -24.63 -15.52 0.79
C ILE A 333 -24.76 -14.02 1.11
N ILE A 334 -25.18 -13.20 0.13
CA ILE A 334 -25.37 -11.76 0.33
C ILE A 334 -26.43 -11.50 1.41
N VAL A 335 -27.60 -12.14 1.30
CA VAL A 335 -28.71 -11.95 2.25
C VAL A 335 -28.32 -12.42 3.65
N LEU A 336 -27.66 -13.59 3.78
CA LEU A 336 -27.18 -14.10 5.07
C LEU A 336 -26.13 -13.17 5.69
N THR A 337 -25.20 -12.66 4.90
CA THR A 337 -24.16 -11.73 5.38
C THR A 337 -24.77 -10.42 5.86
N LEU A 338 -25.66 -9.83 5.07
CA LEU A 338 -26.35 -8.59 5.43
C LEU A 338 -27.28 -8.79 6.63
N GLY A 339 -28.01 -9.92 6.67
CA GLY A 339 -28.87 -10.29 7.80
C GLY A 339 -28.05 -10.48 9.08
N PHE A 340 -26.89 -11.12 9.00
CA PHE A 340 -25.96 -11.23 10.12
C PHE A 340 -25.48 -9.87 10.64
N VAL A 341 -25.13 -8.95 9.73
CA VAL A 341 -24.74 -7.58 10.11
C VAL A 341 -25.89 -6.86 10.81
N VAL A 342 -27.12 -6.96 10.29
CA VAL A 342 -28.31 -6.39 10.94
C VAL A 342 -28.53 -7.00 12.31
N ALA A 343 -28.44 -8.32 12.44
CA ALA A 343 -28.58 -9.02 13.73
C ALA A 343 -27.52 -8.56 14.75
N VAL A 344 -26.26 -8.43 14.35
CA VAL A 344 -25.18 -7.90 15.21
C VAL A 344 -25.46 -6.48 15.66
N LEU A 345 -25.94 -5.60 14.77
CA LEU A 345 -26.31 -4.22 15.09
C LEU A 345 -27.49 -4.14 16.08
N LEU A 346 -28.40 -5.12 16.04
CA LEU A 346 -29.54 -5.21 16.95
C LEU A 346 -29.14 -5.78 18.32
N ILE A 347 -28.45 -6.92 18.33
CA ILE A 347 -28.16 -7.70 19.55
C ILE A 347 -27.03 -7.07 20.36
N ARG A 348 -26.02 -6.49 19.70
CA ARG A 348 -24.84 -5.90 20.36
C ARG A 348 -24.68 -4.41 20.06
N PRO A 349 -25.62 -3.55 20.47
CA PRO A 349 -25.52 -2.11 20.25
C PRO A 349 -24.28 -1.47 20.91
N GLY A 350 -23.69 -2.15 21.90
CA GLY A 350 -22.46 -1.74 22.56
C GLY A 350 -21.21 -1.76 21.71
N MET A 351 -21.17 -2.56 20.62
CA MET A 351 -20.05 -2.56 19.67
C MET A 351 -19.96 -1.27 18.85
N VAL A 352 -21.07 -0.52 18.75
CA VAL A 352 -21.21 0.69 17.92
C VAL A 352 -21.60 1.88 18.79
N LYS A 353 -21.12 1.92 20.05
CA LYS A 353 -21.47 2.97 21.03
C LYS A 353 -21.21 4.41 20.54
N GLU A 354 -20.23 4.58 19.66
CA GLU A 354 -19.86 5.89 19.12
C GLU A 354 -20.76 6.34 17.94
N VAL A 355 -21.67 5.49 17.46
CA VAL A 355 -22.56 5.81 16.34
C VAL A 355 -23.91 6.28 16.89
N HIS A 356 -24.33 7.46 16.48
CA HIS A 356 -25.63 8.03 16.88
C HIS A 356 -26.77 7.08 16.49
N LYS A 357 -27.78 6.93 17.36
CA LYS A 357 -28.93 6.02 17.15
C LYS A 357 -29.57 6.17 15.77
N ALA A 358 -29.75 7.42 15.29
CA ALA A 358 -30.33 7.69 13.99
C ALA A 358 -29.51 7.12 12.82
N VAL A 359 -28.17 7.20 12.90
CA VAL A 359 -27.27 6.64 11.86
C VAL A 359 -27.34 5.12 11.86
N ARG A 360 -27.46 4.48 13.02
CA ARG A 360 -27.63 3.03 13.15
C ARG A 360 -28.93 2.56 12.51
N TYR A 361 -30.06 3.19 12.83
CA TYR A 361 -31.35 2.85 12.23
C TYR A 361 -31.40 3.18 10.73
N GLY A 362 -30.79 4.28 10.30
CA GLY A 362 -30.64 4.60 8.89
C GLY A 362 -29.84 3.55 8.13
N ALA A 363 -28.72 3.08 8.68
CA ALA A 363 -27.93 1.99 8.10
C ALA A 363 -28.72 0.67 8.00
N MET A 364 -29.49 0.34 9.04
CA MET A 364 -30.37 -0.84 9.02
C MET A 364 -31.46 -0.72 7.94
N GLY A 365 -32.06 0.46 7.77
CA GLY A 365 -33.03 0.71 6.71
C GLY A 365 -32.43 0.54 5.31
N ILE A 366 -31.23 1.08 5.07
CA ILE A 366 -30.49 0.90 3.82
C ILE A 366 -30.19 -0.58 3.57
N LEU A 367 -29.73 -1.32 4.57
CA LEU A 367 -29.47 -2.76 4.45
C LEU A 367 -30.74 -3.55 4.13
N ALA A 368 -31.86 -3.21 4.74
CA ALA A 368 -33.15 -3.83 4.44
C ALA A 368 -33.60 -3.57 2.99
N VAL A 369 -33.40 -2.34 2.49
CA VAL A 369 -33.68 -1.99 1.08
C VAL A 369 -32.77 -2.81 0.14
N ILE A 370 -31.48 -2.92 0.44
CA ILE A 370 -30.54 -3.73 -0.36
C ILE A 370 -30.97 -5.21 -0.38
N ILE A 371 -31.38 -5.77 0.76
CA ILE A 371 -31.90 -7.15 0.83
C ILE A 371 -33.17 -7.29 -0.03
N GLY A 372 -34.10 -6.33 0.05
CA GLY A 372 -35.32 -6.33 -0.75
C GLY A 372 -35.04 -6.24 -2.26
N LEU A 373 -34.15 -5.37 -2.69
CA LEU A 373 -33.72 -5.25 -4.08
C LEU A 373 -33.01 -6.54 -4.58
N THR A 374 -32.22 -7.18 -3.71
CA THR A 374 -31.58 -8.45 -4.01
C THR A 374 -32.61 -9.56 -4.24
N ALA A 375 -33.58 -9.67 -3.36
CA ALA A 375 -34.69 -10.64 -3.49
C ALA A 375 -35.51 -10.38 -4.75
N TYR A 376 -35.84 -9.11 -5.03
CA TYR A 376 -36.55 -8.72 -6.25
C TYR A 376 -35.78 -9.10 -7.52
N ALA A 377 -34.46 -8.82 -7.58
CA ALA A 377 -33.62 -9.19 -8.72
C ALA A 377 -33.61 -10.71 -8.97
N TYR A 378 -33.65 -11.52 -7.91
CA TYR A 378 -33.74 -12.97 -8.02
C TYR A 378 -35.11 -13.44 -8.57
N ILE A 379 -36.20 -12.91 -8.01
CA ILE A 379 -37.56 -13.30 -8.38
C ILE A 379 -37.88 -12.85 -9.85
N SER A 380 -37.42 -11.67 -10.24
CA SER A 380 -37.63 -11.14 -11.60
C SER A 380 -36.76 -11.82 -12.66
N GLY A 381 -35.76 -12.61 -12.28
CA GLY A 381 -34.84 -13.25 -13.21
C GLY A 381 -33.95 -12.29 -14.00
N GLY A 382 -33.82 -11.04 -13.54
CA GLY A 382 -33.01 -10.01 -14.20
C GLY A 382 -31.54 -10.36 -14.35
N SER A 383 -30.89 -9.82 -15.38
CA SER A 383 -29.44 -9.96 -15.61
C SER A 383 -28.59 -9.12 -14.64
N ASP A 384 -29.17 -8.02 -14.16
CA ASP A 384 -28.49 -7.02 -13.35
C ASP A 384 -29.02 -7.00 -11.92
N ILE A 385 -28.10 -7.04 -10.95
CA ILE A 385 -28.44 -6.83 -9.53
C ILE A 385 -28.51 -5.33 -9.25
N PHE A 386 -29.44 -4.90 -8.39
CA PHE A 386 -29.62 -3.49 -7.99
C PHE A 386 -29.90 -2.52 -9.15
N PHE A 387 -30.37 -3.01 -10.29
CA PHE A 387 -30.59 -2.21 -11.51
C PHE A 387 -29.31 -1.54 -12.05
N VAL A 388 -28.14 -2.05 -11.72
CA VAL A 388 -26.85 -1.48 -12.09
C VAL A 388 -26.17 -2.38 -13.12
N GLN A 389 -25.80 -1.80 -14.26
CA GLN A 389 -25.01 -2.48 -15.26
C GLN A 389 -23.60 -2.76 -14.72
N SER A 390 -23.25 -4.04 -14.61
CA SER A 390 -22.05 -4.51 -13.91
C SER A 390 -20.74 -4.08 -14.57
N TYR A 391 -20.62 -4.22 -15.89
CA TYR A 391 -19.39 -3.88 -16.61
C TYR A 391 -19.05 -2.38 -16.65
N PRO A 392 -20.01 -1.47 -16.93
CA PRO A 392 -19.79 -0.03 -16.78
C PRO A 392 -19.39 0.36 -15.36
N LEU A 393 -20.00 -0.24 -14.33
CA LEU A 393 -19.66 0.01 -12.93
C LEU A 393 -18.23 -0.43 -12.62
N ARG A 394 -17.83 -1.63 -13.10
CA ARG A 394 -16.47 -2.16 -12.95
C ARG A 394 -15.45 -1.26 -13.65
N ASN A 395 -15.74 -0.78 -14.85
CA ASN A 395 -14.86 0.12 -15.59
C ASN A 395 -14.73 1.48 -14.87
N ALA A 396 -15.81 2.02 -14.35
CA ALA A 396 -15.79 3.25 -13.55
C ALA A 396 -14.94 3.08 -12.28
N TYR A 397 -15.06 1.94 -11.58
CA TYR A 397 -14.22 1.62 -10.43
C TYR A 397 -12.75 1.52 -10.83
N GLY A 398 -12.43 0.75 -11.86
CA GLY A 398 -11.07 0.58 -12.36
C GLY A 398 -10.41 1.89 -12.75
N PHE A 399 -11.16 2.77 -13.42
CA PHE A 399 -10.67 4.10 -13.82
C PHE A 399 -10.51 5.03 -12.60
N ALA A 400 -11.59 5.27 -11.85
CA ALA A 400 -11.58 6.28 -10.79
C ALA A 400 -10.72 5.88 -9.60
N ILE A 401 -10.84 4.62 -9.14
CA ILE A 401 -10.18 4.13 -7.94
C ILE A 401 -8.87 3.42 -8.30
N GLY A 402 -8.91 2.49 -9.26
CA GLY A 402 -7.78 1.69 -9.66
C GLY A 402 -6.66 2.48 -10.34
N ALA A 403 -6.99 3.42 -11.22
CA ALA A 403 -5.99 4.19 -11.97
C ALA A 403 -5.77 5.59 -11.38
N ILE A 404 -6.82 6.42 -11.29
CA ILE A 404 -6.66 7.83 -10.89
C ILE A 404 -6.29 7.92 -9.41
N PHE A 405 -7.09 7.36 -8.53
CA PHE A 405 -6.86 7.56 -7.10
C PHE A 405 -5.64 6.78 -6.59
N SER A 406 -5.42 5.55 -7.03
CA SER A 406 -4.26 4.76 -6.58
C SER A 406 -2.93 5.27 -7.14
N GLY A 407 -2.88 5.59 -8.43
CA GLY A 407 -1.66 5.97 -9.12
C GLY A 407 -1.44 7.48 -9.14
N VAL A 408 -2.34 8.25 -9.78
CA VAL A 408 -2.16 9.71 -9.93
C VAL A 408 -2.08 10.39 -8.57
N VAL A 409 -3.11 10.20 -7.73
CA VAL A 409 -3.17 10.84 -6.41
C VAL A 409 -2.30 10.10 -5.39
N GLY A 410 -2.36 8.77 -5.40
CA GLY A 410 -1.78 7.92 -4.37
C GLY A 410 -0.25 7.83 -4.40
N VAL A 411 0.37 8.04 -5.56
CA VAL A 411 1.84 8.02 -5.75
C VAL A 411 2.35 9.38 -6.19
N GLY A 412 1.74 9.98 -7.22
CA GLY A 412 2.20 11.23 -7.79
C GLY A 412 2.19 12.39 -6.80
N PHE A 413 1.24 12.40 -5.86
CA PHE A 413 1.09 13.49 -4.89
C PHE A 413 1.81 13.25 -3.55
N TYR A 414 2.73 12.28 -3.46
CA TYR A 414 3.56 12.12 -2.25
C TYR A 414 4.23 13.43 -1.79
N PRO A 415 4.83 14.24 -2.68
CA PRO A 415 5.49 15.48 -2.27
C PRO A 415 4.56 16.54 -1.71
N LEU A 416 3.26 16.42 -1.95
CA LEU A 416 2.24 17.41 -1.57
C LEU A 416 1.37 16.96 -0.41
N LEU A 417 0.91 15.72 -0.43
CA LEU A 417 -0.11 15.18 0.48
C LEU A 417 0.44 14.17 1.50
N GLY A 418 1.69 13.74 1.32
CA GLY A 418 2.31 12.70 2.16
C GLY A 418 2.23 11.29 1.54
N SER A 419 2.97 10.37 2.13
CA SER A 419 3.26 9.06 1.51
C SER A 419 2.11 8.05 1.55
N ARG A 420 1.09 8.24 2.36
CA ARG A 420 0.01 7.25 2.60
C ARG A 420 -1.38 7.73 2.18
N VAL A 421 -1.47 8.66 1.22
CA VAL A 421 -2.77 9.18 0.75
C VAL A 421 -3.67 8.07 0.26
N TRP A 422 -3.15 7.17 -0.61
CA TRP A 422 -3.88 6.01 -1.08
C TRP A 422 -4.37 5.11 0.07
N CYS A 423 -3.45 4.68 0.94
CA CYS A 423 -3.79 3.79 2.06
C CYS A 423 -4.82 4.39 3.01
N ARG A 424 -4.83 5.72 3.11
CA ARG A 424 -5.66 6.47 4.05
C ARG A 424 -7.06 6.76 3.52
N PHE A 425 -7.17 7.16 2.25
CA PHE A 425 -8.42 7.66 1.70
C PHE A 425 -9.04 6.77 0.63
N GLY A 426 -8.26 5.94 -0.07
CA GLY A 426 -8.72 5.23 -1.27
C GLY A 426 -8.58 3.71 -1.23
N CYS A 427 -7.81 3.13 -0.33
CA CYS A 427 -7.54 1.70 -0.38
C CYS A 427 -8.65 0.87 0.29
N PRO A 428 -9.43 0.06 -0.46
CA PRO A 428 -10.51 -0.75 0.11
C PRO A 428 -9.99 -1.84 1.05
N MET A 429 -8.79 -2.39 0.79
CA MET A 429 -8.14 -3.35 1.67
C MET A 429 -7.79 -2.72 3.02
N ALA A 430 -7.33 -1.45 3.03
CA ALA A 430 -7.05 -0.75 4.27
C ALA A 430 -8.33 -0.53 5.11
N ALA A 431 -9.49 -0.44 4.47
CA ALA A 431 -10.79 -0.38 5.15
C ALA A 431 -11.13 -1.74 5.79
N VAL A 432 -11.09 -2.85 5.03
CA VAL A 432 -11.41 -4.21 5.53
C VAL A 432 -10.52 -4.56 6.72
N LEU A 433 -9.21 -4.52 6.53
CA LEU A 433 -8.26 -4.85 7.59
C LEU A 433 -8.32 -3.87 8.77
N GLY A 434 -8.67 -2.61 8.50
CA GLY A 434 -8.87 -1.59 9.52
C GLY A 434 -10.07 -1.88 10.42
N LEU A 435 -11.20 -2.31 9.85
CA LEU A 435 -12.37 -2.74 10.60
C LEU A 435 -12.06 -3.98 11.44
N GLN A 436 -11.44 -5.00 10.84
CA GLN A 436 -11.02 -6.20 11.56
C GLN A 436 -10.06 -5.86 12.70
N GLN A 437 -9.06 -4.98 12.47
CA GLN A 437 -8.11 -4.54 13.49
C GLN A 437 -8.82 -3.86 14.66
N ARG A 438 -9.74 -2.95 14.37
CA ARG A 438 -10.44 -2.20 15.42
C ARG A 438 -11.30 -3.09 16.33
N PHE A 439 -12.00 -4.06 15.75
CA PHE A 439 -12.99 -4.87 16.48
C PHE A 439 -12.43 -6.15 17.07
N PHE A 440 -11.44 -6.77 16.44
CA PHE A 440 -11.02 -8.13 16.80
C PHE A 440 -9.54 -8.25 17.14
N SER A 441 -8.66 -7.36 16.64
CA SER A 441 -7.22 -7.56 16.72
C SER A 441 -6.67 -7.44 18.14
N ARG A 442 -5.69 -8.29 18.41
CA ARG A 442 -4.84 -8.20 19.61
C ARG A 442 -3.75 -7.14 19.48
N PHE A 443 -3.48 -6.64 18.26
CA PHE A 443 -2.46 -5.62 17.99
C PHE A 443 -2.87 -4.24 18.51
N ARG A 444 -1.92 -3.57 19.16
CA ARG A 444 -2.05 -2.17 19.59
C ARG A 444 -0.70 -1.52 19.74
N ILE A 445 -0.67 -0.20 19.78
CA ILE A 445 0.48 0.55 20.23
C ILE A 445 0.20 0.98 21.65
N THR A 446 0.96 0.46 22.60
CA THR A 446 0.84 0.80 24.01
C THR A 446 1.66 2.04 24.34
N THR A 447 1.24 2.78 25.35
CA THR A 447 1.91 4.00 25.78
C THR A 447 2.16 3.98 27.28
N ASN A 448 3.29 4.56 27.71
CA ASN A 448 3.55 4.89 29.09
C ASN A 448 3.43 6.41 29.27
N GLY A 449 2.22 6.89 29.58
CA GLY A 449 1.88 8.31 29.60
C GLY A 449 2.69 9.13 30.60
N GLY A 450 3.04 8.54 31.75
CA GLY A 450 3.82 9.22 32.80
C GLY A 450 5.24 9.60 32.38
N GLN A 451 5.76 9.04 31.29
CA GLN A 451 7.11 9.30 30.79
C GLN A 451 7.13 10.10 29.48
N CYS A 452 5.97 10.49 28.96
CA CYS A 452 5.87 11.27 27.72
C CYS A 452 6.30 12.72 27.96
N ILE A 453 7.38 13.14 27.26
CA ILE A 453 7.89 14.52 27.30
C ILE A 453 7.21 15.45 26.28
N SER A 454 6.16 15.00 25.62
CA SER A 454 5.36 15.79 24.67
C SER A 454 6.13 16.40 23.47
N CYS A 455 7.27 15.81 23.06
CA CYS A 455 8.11 16.35 21.98
C CYS A 455 7.44 16.35 20.59
N GLY A 456 6.35 15.57 20.39
CA GLY A 456 5.58 15.58 19.16
C GLY A 456 6.14 14.72 18.01
N ASN A 457 7.34 14.18 18.11
CA ASN A 457 8.00 13.43 17.03
C ASN A 457 7.11 12.28 16.49
N CYS A 458 6.47 11.53 17.37
CA CYS A 458 5.59 10.42 17.01
C CYS A 458 4.39 10.86 16.14
N SER A 459 3.78 12.02 16.44
CA SER A 459 2.71 12.59 15.62
C SER A 459 3.24 13.17 14.31
N THR A 460 4.36 13.89 14.35
CA THR A 460 4.97 14.50 13.15
C THR A 460 5.23 13.46 12.08
N TYR A 461 5.82 12.31 12.45
CA TYR A 461 6.20 11.27 11.50
C TYR A 461 5.17 10.15 11.31
N CYS A 462 3.97 10.31 11.86
CA CYS A 462 2.87 9.41 11.57
C CYS A 462 2.33 9.65 10.16
N GLU A 463 2.66 8.77 9.23
CA GLU A 463 2.22 8.82 7.82
C GLU A 463 0.70 8.64 7.65
N MET A 464 0.02 8.01 8.62
CA MET A 464 -1.44 7.85 8.65
C MET A 464 -2.17 9.06 9.27
N GLY A 465 -1.46 10.14 9.58
CA GLY A 465 -2.06 11.35 10.11
C GLY A 465 -2.68 11.20 11.50
N ILE A 466 -2.22 10.23 12.31
CA ILE A 466 -2.70 10.04 13.68
C ILE A 466 -1.93 10.98 14.61
N ASP A 467 -2.64 11.72 15.44
CA ASP A 467 -2.02 12.47 16.53
C ASP A 467 -1.65 11.52 17.69
N VAL A 468 -0.52 10.82 17.50
CA VAL A 468 -0.01 9.82 18.45
C VAL A 468 0.35 10.44 19.80
N ARG A 469 0.82 11.70 19.78
CA ARG A 469 1.18 12.44 21.00
C ARG A 469 0.00 12.57 21.97
N SER A 470 -1.20 12.85 21.45
CA SER A 470 -2.39 13.01 22.28
C SER A 470 -2.75 11.71 23.02
N TYR A 471 -2.56 10.55 22.40
CA TYR A 471 -2.72 9.26 23.06
C TYR A 471 -1.62 9.01 24.10
N ALA A 472 -0.36 9.29 23.76
CA ALA A 472 0.76 9.10 24.66
C ALA A 472 0.64 9.96 25.92
N GLN A 473 0.18 11.21 25.79
CA GLN A 473 -0.04 12.12 26.94
C GLN A 473 -1.13 11.63 27.88
N ARG A 474 -2.17 10.96 27.34
CA ARG A 474 -3.27 10.39 28.16
C ARG A 474 -2.99 9.00 28.68
N GLY A 475 -1.86 8.40 28.30
CA GLY A 475 -1.57 7.00 28.64
C GLY A 475 -2.47 5.97 27.94
N GLU A 476 -3.13 6.37 26.86
CA GLU A 476 -4.08 5.53 26.14
C GLU A 476 -3.39 4.72 25.02
N SER A 477 -3.74 3.44 24.93
CA SER A 477 -3.29 2.58 23.83
C SER A 477 -3.94 3.00 22.50
N ILE A 478 -3.17 2.96 21.42
CA ILE A 478 -3.67 3.29 20.09
C ILE A 478 -4.24 2.04 19.44
N VAL A 479 -5.56 1.99 19.30
CA VAL A 479 -6.32 0.96 18.60
C VAL A 479 -7.20 1.64 17.55
N ARG A 480 -6.58 2.07 16.45
CA ARG A 480 -7.28 2.78 15.37
C ARG A 480 -7.32 1.95 14.09
N ALA A 481 -8.46 1.97 13.41
CA ALA A 481 -8.63 1.34 12.10
C ALA A 481 -7.61 1.83 11.07
N SER A 482 -7.23 3.12 11.12
CA SER A 482 -6.25 3.71 10.21
C SER A 482 -4.80 3.28 10.52
N CYS A 483 -4.46 2.90 11.76
CA CYS A 483 -3.08 2.54 12.10
C CYS A 483 -2.61 1.31 11.32
N VAL A 484 -1.57 1.49 10.49
CA VAL A 484 -0.94 0.40 9.71
C VAL A 484 0.16 -0.34 10.49
N GLY A 485 0.46 0.07 11.71
CA GLY A 485 1.46 -0.59 12.55
C GLY A 485 2.88 -0.54 11.97
N CYS A 486 3.24 0.53 11.24
CA CYS A 486 4.56 0.70 10.65
C CYS A 486 5.71 0.73 11.68
N GLY A 487 5.44 1.12 12.92
CA GLY A 487 6.46 1.13 14.00
C GLY A 487 7.20 2.45 14.17
N ILE A 488 7.14 3.35 13.21
CA ILE A 488 7.93 4.59 13.21
C ILE A 488 7.70 5.45 14.46
N CYS A 489 6.47 5.54 14.94
CA CYS A 489 6.18 6.31 16.16
C CYS A 489 6.94 5.78 17.39
N ALA A 490 7.15 4.47 17.48
CA ALA A 490 7.98 3.86 18.52
C ALA A 490 9.48 4.07 18.23
N ALA A 491 9.90 3.91 16.96
CA ALA A 491 11.29 4.06 16.55
C ALA A 491 11.84 5.49 16.74
N VAL A 492 10.96 6.51 16.60
CA VAL A 492 11.36 7.91 16.75
C VAL A 492 11.11 8.48 18.14
N CYS A 493 10.56 7.68 19.06
CA CYS A 493 10.32 8.13 20.44
C CYS A 493 11.61 8.15 21.23
N PRO A 494 12.13 9.33 21.68
CA PRO A 494 13.41 9.42 22.36
C PRO A 494 13.42 8.78 23.75
N ARG A 495 12.22 8.59 24.32
CA ARG A 495 12.04 7.98 25.65
C ARG A 495 11.54 6.54 25.60
N GLY A 496 11.27 5.98 24.41
CA GLY A 496 10.77 4.61 24.28
C GLY A 496 9.38 4.37 24.90
N VAL A 497 8.56 5.42 25.02
CA VAL A 497 7.23 5.37 25.67
C VAL A 497 6.22 4.55 24.88
N LEU A 498 6.48 4.35 23.58
CA LEU A 498 5.57 3.70 22.64
C LEU A 498 6.12 2.31 22.29
N LYS A 499 5.27 1.29 22.40
CA LYS A 499 5.61 -0.09 22.03
C LYS A 499 4.55 -0.71 21.13
N LEU A 500 4.98 -1.55 20.17
CA LEU A 500 4.10 -2.35 19.34
C LEU A 500 3.88 -3.70 20.00
N GLU A 501 2.67 -4.01 20.39
CA GLU A 501 2.35 -5.22 21.16
C GLU A 501 1.15 -5.98 20.60
N ASN A 502 1.15 -7.31 20.81
CA ASN A 502 0.09 -8.23 20.43
C ASN A 502 -0.34 -8.99 21.69
N GLY A 503 -1.19 -8.42 22.50
CA GLY A 503 -1.56 -9.09 23.75
C GLY A 503 -2.90 -8.62 24.31
N LYS A 504 -3.26 -9.15 25.49
CA LYS A 504 -4.44 -8.68 26.21
C LYS A 504 -4.22 -7.23 26.67
N PRO A 505 -5.28 -6.40 26.74
CA PRO A 505 -5.17 -5.00 27.18
C PRO A 505 -4.61 -4.83 28.59
N SER A 506 -4.94 -5.75 29.47
CA SER A 506 -4.46 -5.79 30.86
C SER A 506 -3.03 -6.35 30.89
N GLY A 507 -2.05 -5.55 31.15
CA GLY A 507 -0.64 -5.93 31.25
C GLY A 507 0.25 -5.40 30.15
N LEU A 508 -0.29 -4.63 29.18
CA LEU A 508 0.48 -4.04 28.10
C LEU A 508 1.05 -2.65 28.41
N VAL A 509 0.58 -2.01 29.49
CA VAL A 509 1.11 -0.76 29.97
C VAL A 509 2.13 -1.05 31.06
N SER A 510 3.41 -0.83 30.76
CA SER A 510 4.44 -0.88 31.78
C SER A 510 4.31 0.36 32.67
N SER A 511 3.95 0.15 33.94
CA SER A 511 4.02 1.18 34.97
C SER A 511 5.44 1.36 35.51
N ASP A 512 6.36 0.45 35.12
CA ASP A 512 7.72 0.49 35.63
C ASP A 512 8.46 1.72 35.08
N PRO A 513 9.09 2.52 35.96
CA PRO A 513 9.90 3.64 35.52
C PRO A 513 11.08 3.13 34.67
N ILE A 514 11.36 3.81 33.56
CA ILE A 514 12.56 3.55 32.78
C ILE A 514 13.74 3.97 33.65
N ALA A 515 14.51 3.00 34.12
CA ALA A 515 15.74 3.28 34.83
C ALA A 515 16.76 3.86 33.85
N ILE A 516 17.01 5.16 33.95
CA ILE A 516 18.09 5.83 33.22
C ILE A 516 19.35 5.64 34.07
N GLY A 517 20.08 4.57 33.81
CA GLY A 517 21.38 4.35 34.41
C GLY A 517 22.50 5.09 33.67
N ARG A 518 23.64 5.24 34.32
CA ARG A 518 24.88 5.80 33.73
C ARG A 518 25.37 5.05 32.47
N THR A 519 24.87 3.87 32.19
CA THR A 519 25.26 2.96 31.11
C THR A 519 24.26 2.86 29.99
N GLY A 520 23.24 3.72 29.95
CA GLY A 520 22.18 3.71 28.93
C GLY A 520 20.90 3.00 29.40
N ALA A 521 19.77 3.34 28.81
CA ALA A 521 18.49 2.74 29.11
C ALA A 521 18.48 1.26 28.68
N THR A 522 18.46 0.35 29.62
CA THR A 522 18.13 -1.05 29.36
C THR A 522 16.61 -1.17 29.30
N LEU A 523 16.10 -1.29 28.08
CA LEU A 523 14.72 -1.70 27.86
C LEU A 523 14.63 -3.21 28.15
N ARG A 524 13.97 -3.59 29.22
CA ARG A 524 13.50 -4.95 29.45
C ARG A 524 12.17 -5.22 28.75
#